data_64cc502200cd8006c3309474e2fa9fa4
#
_entry.id   64cc502200cd8006c3309474e2fa9fa4
#
_cell.length_a   1.000
_cell.length_b   1.000
_cell.length_c   1.000
_cell.angle_alpha   90.00
_cell.angle_beta   90.00
_cell.angle_gamma   90.00
#
_symmetry.space_group_name_H-M   'P 1'
#
loop_
_entity.id
_entity.type
_entity.pdbx_description
1 polymer ?
#
loop_
_entity_poly.entity_id
_entity_poly.type
_entity_poly.pdbx_seq_one_letter_code
_entity_poly.pdbx_strand_id
1 'polypeptide(L)'
;MDIVEDAPDFSLDGYKTSGRVASVYDGDTVRIIFSFHGTFYKWNCRLAGIDTPELRTSNSKEKEYGYEVRDVLREKILNKVVSVECGKFDKYGRLLVTITCDDDCCVNKWLVKNKYALEYDGGKKQDWADIL
;
A
#
# COMPACT_ATOMS: atom_id res chain seq x y z
N MET A 1 -33.48 -11.34 -17.24
CA MET A 1 -32.58 -10.54 -16.38
C MET A 1 -32.24 -9.25 -17.06
N ASP A 2 -32.53 -8.14 -16.41
CA ASP A 2 -32.22 -6.82 -16.96
C ASP A 2 -30.82 -6.40 -16.56
N ILE A 3 -30.03 -5.98 -17.54
CA ILE A 3 -28.69 -5.45 -17.32
C ILE A 3 -28.78 -3.93 -17.46
N VAL A 4 -28.47 -3.22 -16.39
CA VAL A 4 -28.60 -1.75 -16.35
C VAL A 4 -27.29 -1.08 -16.80
N GLU A 5 -27.41 -0.08 -17.68
CA GLU A 5 -26.25 0.63 -18.24
C GLU A 5 -25.53 1.47 -17.21
N ASP A 6 -26.23 1.96 -16.18
CA ASP A 6 -25.69 2.81 -15.13
C ASP A 6 -25.25 2.00 -13.91
N ALA A 7 -25.00 0.70 -14.06
CA ALA A 7 -24.44 -0.09 -12.98
C ALA A 7 -23.11 0.48 -12.52
N PRO A 8 -22.85 0.54 -11.21
CA PRO A 8 -21.60 1.10 -10.70
C PRO A 8 -20.41 0.21 -11.00
N ASP A 9 -19.25 0.81 -11.10
CA ASP A 9 -18.01 0.06 -11.15
C ASP A 9 -17.79 -0.69 -9.84
N PHE A 10 -17.16 -1.87 -9.92
CA PHE A 10 -16.81 -2.63 -8.73
C PHE A 10 -15.84 -1.83 -7.85
N SER A 11 -16.13 -1.77 -6.56
CA SER A 11 -15.28 -1.07 -5.60
C SER A 11 -15.27 -1.82 -4.27
N LEU A 12 -14.10 -1.83 -3.60
CA LEU A 12 -13.94 -2.28 -2.23
C LEU A 12 -13.83 -1.13 -1.25
N ASP A 13 -14.01 0.13 -1.71
CA ASP A 13 -13.84 1.32 -0.88
C ASP A 13 -14.68 1.22 0.40
N GLY A 14 -14.02 1.34 1.54
CA GLY A 14 -14.64 1.21 2.86
C GLY A 14 -14.70 -0.20 3.43
N TYR A 15 -14.31 -1.22 2.67
CA TYR A 15 -14.27 -2.60 3.18
C TYR A 15 -13.13 -2.76 4.18
N LYS A 16 -13.46 -3.30 5.36
CA LYS A 16 -12.48 -3.54 6.43
C LYS A 16 -12.39 -5.04 6.70
N THR A 17 -11.18 -5.53 6.80
CA THR A 17 -10.93 -6.96 7.02
C THR A 17 -9.55 -7.16 7.65
N SER A 18 -9.24 -8.40 7.99
CA SER A 18 -7.90 -8.80 8.37
C SER A 18 -7.27 -9.59 7.23
N GLY A 19 -5.97 -9.41 7.02
CA GLY A 19 -5.27 -10.13 5.97
C GLY A 19 -3.84 -10.44 6.38
N ARG A 20 -3.24 -11.40 5.68
CA ARG A 20 -1.83 -11.74 5.87
C ARG A 20 -1.00 -11.12 4.75
N VAL A 21 0.06 -10.41 5.10
CA VAL A 21 0.96 -9.81 4.12
C VAL A 21 1.82 -10.92 3.50
N ALA A 22 1.55 -11.21 2.22
CA ALA A 22 2.23 -12.30 1.51
C ALA A 22 3.59 -11.87 0.94
N SER A 23 3.71 -10.61 0.50
CA SER A 23 4.96 -10.10 -0.04
C SER A 23 5.01 -8.58 0.07
N VAL A 24 6.23 -8.05 0.08
CA VAL A 24 6.52 -6.61 0.07
C VAL A 24 7.46 -6.37 -1.11
N TYR A 25 6.97 -5.66 -2.12
CA TYR A 25 7.75 -5.34 -3.31
C TYR A 25 8.69 -4.16 -3.05
N ASP A 26 8.14 -3.07 -2.49
CA ASP A 26 8.89 -1.88 -2.10
C ASP A 26 8.18 -1.21 -0.92
N GLY A 27 8.55 0.04 -0.59
CA GLY A 27 8.04 0.72 0.59
C GLY A 27 6.55 1.01 0.57
N ASP A 28 5.88 0.98 -0.57
CA ASP A 28 4.45 1.29 -0.67
C ASP A 28 3.63 0.27 -1.49
N THR A 29 4.24 -0.82 -1.97
CA THR A 29 3.55 -1.84 -2.76
C THR A 29 3.71 -3.21 -2.10
N VAL A 30 2.58 -3.82 -1.74
CA VAL A 30 2.53 -5.09 -1.02
C VAL A 30 1.44 -5.97 -1.60
N ARG A 31 1.54 -7.28 -1.38
CA ARG A 31 0.46 -8.22 -1.66
C ARG A 31 -0.10 -8.74 -0.35
N ILE A 32 -1.41 -8.70 -0.22
CA ILE A 32 -2.11 -9.12 0.99
C ILE A 32 -3.16 -10.17 0.63
N ILE A 33 -3.21 -11.24 1.42
CA ILE A 33 -4.23 -12.27 1.27
C ILE A 33 -5.34 -11.96 2.25
N PHE A 34 -6.55 -11.71 1.71
CA PHE A 34 -7.76 -11.58 2.54
C PHE A 34 -8.97 -12.10 1.79
N SER A 35 -10.02 -12.41 2.54
CA SER A 35 -11.23 -12.97 1.94
C SER A 35 -12.20 -11.89 1.49
N PHE A 36 -12.87 -12.18 0.40
CA PHE A 36 -14.00 -11.40 -0.08
C PHE A 36 -15.07 -12.37 -0.56
N HIS A 37 -16.30 -12.23 -0.05
CA HIS A 37 -17.42 -13.13 -0.34
C HIS A 37 -17.05 -14.60 -0.11
N GLY A 38 -16.33 -14.90 0.98
CA GLY A 38 -16.00 -16.25 1.38
C GLY A 38 -14.81 -16.89 0.67
N THR A 39 -14.15 -16.18 -0.23
CA THR A 39 -12.99 -16.68 -0.97
C THR A 39 -11.77 -15.85 -0.65
N PHE A 40 -10.64 -16.50 -0.39
CA PHE A 40 -9.37 -15.81 -0.18
C PHE A 40 -8.70 -15.51 -1.50
N TYR A 41 -8.29 -14.26 -1.70
CA TYR A 41 -7.53 -13.82 -2.86
C TYR A 41 -6.25 -13.15 -2.42
N LYS A 42 -5.26 -13.14 -3.30
CA LYS A 42 -4.04 -12.36 -3.12
C LYS A 42 -4.22 -11.03 -3.86
N TRP A 43 -4.30 -9.94 -3.10
CA TRP A 43 -4.59 -8.62 -3.63
C TRP A 43 -3.30 -7.83 -3.80
N ASN A 44 -3.15 -7.22 -4.97
CA ASN A 44 -2.03 -6.29 -5.22
C ASN A 44 -2.42 -4.93 -4.66
N CYS A 45 -1.69 -4.48 -3.65
CA CYS A 45 -2.07 -3.31 -2.86
C CYS A 45 -1.00 -2.23 -2.89
N ARG A 46 -1.45 -0.98 -2.79
CA ARG A 46 -0.60 0.17 -2.58
C ARG A 46 -0.99 0.85 -1.29
N LEU A 47 -0.03 1.20 -0.44
CA LEU A 47 -0.31 1.92 0.80
C LEU A 47 -0.82 3.32 0.48
N ALA A 48 -2.02 3.64 0.96
CA ALA A 48 -2.70 4.89 0.64
C ALA A 48 -2.05 6.08 1.35
N GLY A 49 -2.07 7.23 0.67
CA GLY A 49 -1.71 8.51 1.25
C GLY A 49 -0.23 8.78 1.40
N ILE A 50 0.63 7.93 0.86
CA ILE A 50 2.08 8.06 1.00
C ILE A 50 2.81 7.84 -0.32
N ASP A 51 4.04 8.32 -0.38
CA ASP A 51 4.98 8.05 -1.45
C ASP A 51 6.32 7.64 -0.83
N THR A 52 6.92 6.57 -1.35
CA THR A 52 8.20 6.05 -0.87
C THR A 52 9.26 6.12 -1.99
N PRO A 53 10.56 6.05 -1.63
CA PRO A 53 11.61 6.09 -2.65
C PRO A 53 11.48 4.93 -3.64
N GLU A 54 11.72 5.23 -4.91
CA GLU A 54 11.60 4.25 -5.98
C GLU A 54 12.80 3.30 -6.02
N LEU A 55 12.54 2.02 -6.31
CA LEU A 55 13.62 1.05 -6.60
C LEU A 55 14.08 1.17 -8.05
N ARG A 56 13.17 1.50 -8.96
CA ARG A 56 13.45 1.69 -10.38
C ARG A 56 13.72 3.17 -10.66
N THR A 57 14.92 3.61 -10.34
CA THR A 57 15.35 4.98 -10.56
C THR A 57 16.82 4.98 -10.95
N SER A 58 17.23 5.98 -11.75
CA SER A 58 18.64 6.22 -12.07
C SER A 58 19.37 6.92 -10.92
N ASN A 59 18.66 7.50 -9.96
CA ASN A 59 19.27 8.14 -8.81
C ASN A 59 19.69 7.09 -7.79
N SER A 60 21.02 6.95 -7.60
CA SER A 60 21.59 5.91 -6.73
C SER A 60 21.23 6.07 -5.27
N LYS A 61 21.12 7.31 -4.78
CA LYS A 61 20.74 7.58 -3.38
C LYS A 61 19.27 7.22 -3.12
N GLU A 62 18.39 7.56 -4.04
CA GLU A 62 16.99 7.21 -3.94
C GLU A 62 16.82 5.69 -3.98
N LYS A 63 17.51 5.01 -4.89
CA LYS A 63 17.44 3.56 -5.02
C LYS A 63 17.92 2.87 -3.75
N GLU A 64 19.03 3.31 -3.18
CA GLU A 64 19.58 2.77 -1.95
C GLU A 64 18.60 2.95 -0.78
N TYR A 65 18.03 4.14 -0.65
CA TYR A 65 17.02 4.41 0.39
C TYR A 65 15.74 3.61 0.14
N GLY A 66 15.36 3.41 -1.11
CA GLY A 66 14.21 2.57 -1.48
C GLY A 66 14.36 1.15 -0.96
N TYR A 67 15.54 0.55 -1.10
CA TYR A 67 15.82 -0.78 -0.56
C TYR A 67 15.78 -0.79 0.96
N GLU A 68 16.31 0.25 1.61
CA GLU A 68 16.25 0.37 3.06
C GLU A 68 14.79 0.44 3.55
N VAL A 69 13.97 1.26 2.94
CA VAL A 69 12.55 1.38 3.30
C VAL A 69 11.80 0.07 3.07
N ARG A 70 12.07 -0.61 1.94
CA ARG A 70 11.50 -1.93 1.66
C ARG A 70 11.83 -2.92 2.79
N ASP A 71 13.09 -2.96 3.20
CA ASP A 71 13.55 -3.93 4.19
C ASP A 71 12.97 -3.61 5.57
N VAL A 72 12.85 -2.35 5.92
CA VAL A 72 12.18 -1.90 7.15
C VAL A 72 10.71 -2.34 7.14
N LEU A 73 10.02 -2.16 6.03
CA LEU A 73 8.63 -2.55 5.90
C LEU A 73 8.47 -4.07 5.97
N ARG A 74 9.34 -4.82 5.30
CA ARG A 74 9.35 -6.29 5.35
C ARG A 74 9.47 -6.78 6.79
N GLU A 75 10.38 -6.23 7.54
CA GLU A 75 10.58 -6.61 8.94
C GLU A 75 9.33 -6.33 9.78
N LYS A 76 8.64 -5.23 9.47
CA LYS A 76 7.46 -4.82 10.24
C LYS A 76 6.22 -5.66 9.95
N ILE A 77 5.97 -6.02 8.70
CA ILE A 77 4.66 -6.58 8.32
C ILE A 77 4.70 -7.90 7.55
N LEU A 78 5.84 -8.32 7.00
CA LEU A 78 5.88 -9.52 6.15
C LEU A 78 5.43 -10.76 6.93
N ASN A 79 4.52 -11.52 6.33
CA ASN A 79 3.92 -12.74 6.90
C ASN A 79 3.08 -12.52 8.16
N LYS A 80 2.82 -11.28 8.53
CA LYS A 80 1.98 -10.95 9.68
C LYS A 80 0.55 -10.75 9.27
N VAL A 81 -0.38 -11.03 10.19
CA VAL A 81 -1.79 -10.71 10.02
C VAL A 81 -1.99 -9.26 10.49
N VAL A 82 -2.60 -8.45 9.63
CA VAL A 82 -2.82 -7.03 9.87
C VAL A 82 -4.28 -6.68 9.60
N SER A 83 -4.73 -5.57 10.16
CA SER A 83 -6.03 -5.00 9.81
C SER A 83 -5.88 -4.20 8.52
N VAL A 84 -6.80 -4.39 7.58
CA VAL A 84 -6.78 -3.75 6.27
C VAL A 84 -8.05 -2.94 6.09
N GLU A 85 -7.91 -1.66 5.83
CA GLU A 85 -9.00 -0.81 5.37
C GLU A 85 -8.79 -0.51 3.91
N CYS A 86 -9.74 -0.93 3.08
CA CYS A 86 -9.66 -0.78 1.63
C CYS A 86 -10.16 0.58 1.19
N GLY A 87 -9.44 1.20 0.29
CA GLY A 87 -9.87 2.37 -0.46
C GLY A 87 -10.26 1.97 -1.88
N LYS A 88 -10.09 2.90 -2.81
CA LYS A 88 -10.37 2.67 -4.22
C LYS A 88 -9.21 1.97 -4.89
N PHE A 89 -9.45 1.39 -6.07
CA PHE A 89 -8.38 0.92 -6.94
C PHE A 89 -7.71 2.14 -7.60
N ASP A 90 -6.38 2.09 -7.73
CA ASP A 90 -5.67 3.13 -8.44
C ASP A 90 -5.75 2.90 -9.97
N LYS A 91 -5.19 3.81 -10.76
CA LYS A 91 -5.25 3.73 -12.22
C LYS A 91 -4.48 2.53 -12.81
N TYR A 92 -3.65 1.89 -12.00
CA TYR A 92 -2.90 0.69 -12.39
C TYR A 92 -3.54 -0.60 -11.88
N GLY A 93 -4.71 -0.51 -11.26
CA GLY A 93 -5.43 -1.67 -10.75
C GLY A 93 -5.00 -2.15 -9.38
N ARG A 94 -4.14 -1.40 -8.69
CA ARG A 94 -3.75 -1.74 -7.32
C ARG A 94 -4.79 -1.22 -6.34
N LEU A 95 -5.08 -2.00 -5.31
CA LEU A 95 -6.01 -1.58 -4.26
C LEU A 95 -5.29 -0.67 -3.27
N LEU A 96 -5.80 0.53 -3.09
CA LEU A 96 -5.29 1.43 -2.06
C LEU A 96 -5.72 0.93 -0.69
N VAL A 97 -4.79 0.80 0.24
CA VAL A 97 -5.08 0.25 1.57
C VAL A 97 -4.42 1.07 2.67
N THR A 98 -5.07 1.05 3.85
CA THR A 98 -4.47 1.50 5.10
C THR A 98 -4.29 0.28 5.99
N ILE A 99 -3.08 0.06 6.46
CA ILE A 99 -2.71 -1.12 7.24
C ILE A 99 -2.49 -0.72 8.70
N THR A 100 -3.09 -1.48 9.61
CA THR A 100 -2.89 -1.31 11.05
C THR A 100 -2.41 -2.63 11.65
N CYS A 101 -1.31 -2.58 12.38
CA CYS A 101 -0.78 -3.73 13.10
C CYS A 101 -1.59 -4.02 14.36
N ASP A 102 -1.36 -5.18 14.98
CA ASP A 102 -2.10 -5.62 16.17
C ASP A 102 -1.82 -4.75 17.43
N ASP A 103 -0.76 -3.94 17.41
CA ASP A 103 -0.45 -2.94 18.44
C ASP A 103 -1.09 -1.57 18.15
N ASP A 104 -2.11 -1.52 17.30
CA ASP A 104 -2.80 -0.31 16.86
C ASP A 104 -1.90 0.69 16.10
N CYS A 105 -0.75 0.24 15.59
CA CYS A 105 0.14 1.07 14.80
C CYS A 105 -0.36 1.14 13.35
N CYS A 106 -0.76 2.32 12.89
CA CYS A 106 -1.06 2.55 11.47
C CYS A 106 0.27 2.64 10.70
N VAL A 107 0.53 1.65 9.88
CA VAL A 107 1.80 1.52 9.15
C VAL A 107 2.01 2.68 8.19
N ASN A 108 0.95 3.12 7.50
CA ASN A 108 1.03 4.25 6.57
C ASN A 108 1.55 5.52 7.29
N LYS A 109 0.99 5.83 8.46
CA LYS A 109 1.42 6.99 9.26
C LYS A 109 2.80 6.78 9.88
N TRP A 110 3.09 5.55 10.30
CA TRP A 110 4.39 5.21 10.88
C TRP A 110 5.54 5.44 9.90
N LEU A 111 5.34 5.09 8.64
CA LEU A 111 6.34 5.33 7.60
C LEU A 111 6.62 6.82 7.41
N VAL A 112 5.59 7.65 7.41
CA VAL A 112 5.75 9.11 7.28
C VAL A 112 6.44 9.68 8.52
N LYS A 113 6.00 9.27 9.70
CA LYS A 113 6.57 9.75 10.98
C LYS A 113 8.06 9.47 11.08
N ASN A 114 8.51 8.32 10.57
CA ASN A 114 9.91 7.91 10.62
C ASN A 114 10.71 8.31 9.37
N LYS A 115 10.12 9.14 8.51
CA LYS A 115 10.76 9.71 7.32
C LYS A 115 11.11 8.69 6.24
N TYR A 116 10.45 7.54 6.27
CA TYR A 116 10.56 6.53 5.21
C TYR A 116 9.62 6.83 4.05
N ALA A 117 8.62 7.66 4.26
CA ALA A 117 7.65 8.06 3.26
C ALA A 117 7.31 9.53 3.39
N LEU A 118 6.79 10.10 2.30
CA LEU A 118 6.22 11.44 2.28
C LEU A 118 4.71 11.32 2.19
N GLU A 119 3.98 12.28 2.74
CA GLU A 119 2.55 12.35 2.51
C GLU A 119 2.29 12.62 1.03
N TYR A 120 1.28 11.95 0.48
CA TYR A 120 0.96 12.04 -0.93
C TYR A 120 -0.56 11.94 -1.14
N ASP A 121 -1.14 12.94 -1.81
CA ASP A 121 -2.58 13.05 -2.02
C ASP A 121 -3.05 12.64 -3.42
N GLY A 122 -2.14 12.11 -4.25
CA GLY A 122 -2.44 11.72 -5.63
C GLY A 122 -2.09 12.78 -6.66
N GLY A 123 -1.61 13.95 -6.23
CA GLY A 123 -1.19 15.03 -7.13
C GLY A 123 0.24 14.85 -7.62
N LYS A 124 0.99 15.94 -7.66
CA LYS A 124 2.38 15.92 -8.10
C LYS A 124 3.27 15.39 -6.98
N LYS A 125 4.09 14.38 -7.30
CA LYS A 125 5.06 13.82 -6.35
C LYS A 125 6.24 14.74 -6.16
N GLN A 126 6.73 14.82 -4.92
CA GLN A 126 7.99 15.47 -4.61
C GLN A 126 9.14 14.59 -5.07
N ASP A 127 10.22 15.20 -5.58
CA ASP A 127 11.39 14.46 -6.04
C ASP A 127 12.26 14.05 -4.84
N TRP A 128 12.45 12.77 -4.65
CA TRP A 128 13.30 12.24 -3.57
C TRP A 128 14.74 12.69 -3.69
N ALA A 129 15.23 12.93 -4.91
CA ALA A 129 16.60 13.42 -5.13
C ALA A 129 16.83 14.77 -4.46
N ASP A 130 15.80 15.61 -4.32
CA ASP A 130 15.88 16.92 -3.68
C ASP A 130 15.92 16.83 -2.14
N ILE A 131 15.57 15.67 -1.58
CA ILE A 131 15.47 15.46 -0.13
C ILE A 131 16.70 14.73 0.42
N LEU A 132 17.23 13.81 -0.37
CA LEU A 132 18.33 12.93 0.04
C LEU A 132 19.72 13.55 -0.12
#